data_97665e27d52ca198fa6ca20b92200ab4
#
_entry.id   97665e27d52ca198fa6ca20b92200ab4
#
_cell.length_a   1.000
_cell.length_b   1.000
_cell.length_c   1.000
_cell.angle_alpha   90.00
_cell.angle_beta   90.00
_cell.angle_gamma   90.00
#
_symmetry.space_group_name_H-M   'P 1'
#
loop_
_entity.id
_entity.type
_entity.pdbx_description
1 polymer ?
#
loop_
_entity_poly.entity_id
_entity_poly.type
_entity_poly.pdbx_seq_one_letter_code
_entity_poly.pdbx_strand_id
1 'polypeptide(L)'
;MFWYNAEIEQLQSKPVNAKGQKSRLLFYGSSSLRLWPDAPNDFPDFEIINQAFGGSTSAACCWFFKRLIPRYQPDLLVFYAGDNDLGEGRHPEEVFICFNYLMSLIDRYCGNIPVAFISVKPSIVRQDLINSIKFTNSIIRREIEVCHPNCTFVNIFDSMMEANNQEILFEEDGLHLSINGYTLWKKLLKEQFLNKFLD
;
A
#
# COMPACT_ATOMS: atom_id res chain seq x y z
N MET A 1 -4.17 -11.38 15.67
CA MET A 1 -4.67 -10.01 15.33
C MET A 1 -4.69 -9.08 16.55
N PHE A 2 -4.75 -9.60 17.79
CA PHE A 2 -4.81 -8.76 19.01
C PHE A 2 -3.57 -7.89 19.25
N TRP A 3 -2.41 -8.29 18.72
CA TRP A 3 -1.16 -7.52 18.82
C TRP A 3 -1.19 -6.19 18.07
N TYR A 4 -2.12 -6.01 17.14
CA TYR A 4 -2.32 -4.73 16.45
C TYR A 4 -3.25 -3.78 17.23
N ASN A 5 -3.98 -4.25 18.27
CA ASN A 5 -5.08 -3.49 18.86
C ASN A 5 -4.69 -2.09 19.32
N ALA A 6 -3.54 -1.93 19.97
CA ALA A 6 -3.09 -0.62 20.45
C ALA A 6 -2.91 0.39 19.30
N GLU A 7 -2.28 -0.02 18.20
CA GLU A 7 -2.08 0.84 17.04
C GLU A 7 -3.42 1.11 16.31
N ILE A 8 -4.27 0.10 16.20
CA ILE A 8 -5.62 0.24 15.61
C ILE A 8 -6.49 1.21 16.41
N GLU A 9 -6.45 1.16 17.75
CA GLU A 9 -7.17 2.10 18.62
C GLU A 9 -6.65 3.53 18.44
N GLN A 10 -5.33 3.73 18.32
CA GLN A 10 -4.74 5.02 18.01
C GLN A 10 -5.22 5.56 16.65
N LEU A 11 -5.24 4.70 15.61
CA LEU A 11 -5.75 5.07 14.29
C LEU A 11 -7.24 5.43 14.32
N GLN A 12 -8.04 4.69 15.08
CA GLN A 12 -9.48 4.95 15.26
C GLN A 12 -9.76 6.25 16.03
N SER A 13 -8.87 6.63 16.96
CA SER A 13 -9.03 7.86 17.76
C SER A 13 -8.73 9.13 16.96
N LYS A 14 -8.07 9.03 15.80
CA LYS A 14 -7.81 10.20 14.96
C LYS A 14 -9.13 10.87 14.54
N PRO A 15 -9.23 12.20 14.62
CA PRO A 15 -10.44 12.89 14.19
C PRO A 15 -10.63 12.74 12.68
N VAL A 16 -11.90 12.71 12.27
CA VAL A 16 -12.28 12.81 10.85
C VAL A 16 -12.74 14.22 10.61
N ASN A 17 -11.95 15.00 9.93
CA ASN A 17 -12.31 16.37 9.56
C ASN A 17 -13.43 16.35 8.51
N ALA A 18 -14.19 17.44 8.40
CA ALA A 18 -15.09 17.64 7.28
C ALA A 18 -14.30 17.59 5.97
N LYS A 19 -14.89 17.03 4.91
CA LYS A 19 -14.25 16.95 3.60
C LYS A 19 -14.03 18.35 3.04
N GLY A 20 -12.79 18.69 2.74
CA GLY A 20 -12.40 19.94 2.12
C GLY A 20 -12.57 19.93 0.60
N GLN A 21 -11.90 20.86 -0.08
CA GLN A 21 -11.94 20.95 -1.56
C GLN A 21 -11.03 19.93 -2.23
N LYS A 22 -9.94 19.49 -1.56
CA LYS A 22 -9.01 18.52 -2.10
C LYS A 22 -9.59 17.10 -2.03
N SER A 23 -9.30 16.30 -3.05
CA SER A 23 -9.59 14.87 -3.05
C SER A 23 -8.81 14.17 -1.94
N ARG A 24 -9.46 13.24 -1.24
CA ARG A 24 -8.88 12.44 -0.17
C ARG A 24 -8.11 11.25 -0.74
N LEU A 25 -6.80 11.28 -0.60
CA LEU A 25 -5.90 10.18 -0.90
C LEU A 25 -5.58 9.41 0.38
N LEU A 26 -6.13 8.21 0.50
CA LEU A 26 -5.97 7.39 1.69
C LEU A 26 -4.88 6.34 1.48
N PHE A 27 -3.88 6.32 2.37
CA PHE A 27 -2.85 5.30 2.46
C PHE A 27 -3.27 4.21 3.42
N TYR A 28 -3.26 2.95 2.96
CA TYR A 28 -3.61 1.78 3.76
C TYR A 28 -2.66 0.62 3.52
N GLY A 29 -2.29 -0.10 4.56
CA GLY A 29 -1.39 -1.25 4.48
C GLY A 29 -0.30 -1.25 5.55
N SER A 30 0.93 -1.61 5.17
CA SER A 30 2.00 -1.91 6.10
C SER A 30 2.90 -0.70 6.43
N SER A 31 3.98 -1.00 7.19
CA SER A 31 4.94 0.00 7.67
C SER A 31 5.54 0.87 6.57
N SER A 32 5.69 0.37 5.34
CA SER A 32 6.22 1.18 4.23
C SER A 32 5.33 2.38 3.90
N LEU A 33 4.01 2.28 4.05
CA LEU A 33 3.12 3.44 3.94
C LEU A 33 3.02 4.22 5.26
N ARG A 34 2.98 3.51 6.41
CA ARG A 34 2.91 4.14 7.73
C ARG A 34 4.07 5.11 7.97
N LEU A 35 5.26 4.69 7.58
CA LEU A 35 6.52 5.43 7.81
C LEU A 35 6.85 6.45 6.71
N TRP A 36 5.95 6.68 5.73
CA TRP A 36 6.18 7.71 4.71
C TRP A 36 6.34 9.08 5.36
N PRO A 37 7.57 9.67 5.34
CA PRO A 37 7.92 10.75 6.27
C PRO A 37 7.17 12.05 5.98
N ASP A 38 6.93 12.35 4.71
CA ASP A 38 6.41 13.64 4.28
C ASP A 38 5.31 13.54 3.21
N ALA A 39 4.43 12.55 3.34
CA ALA A 39 3.36 12.31 2.37
C ALA A 39 2.50 13.55 2.06
N PRO A 40 2.13 14.43 3.01
CA PRO A 40 1.36 15.63 2.70
C PRO A 40 2.10 16.62 1.77
N ASN A 41 3.40 16.80 1.92
CA ASN A 41 4.19 17.66 1.05
C ASN A 41 4.60 16.97 -0.25
N ASP A 42 4.67 15.64 -0.23
CA ASP A 42 4.94 14.86 -1.43
C ASP A 42 3.76 14.85 -2.42
N PHE A 43 2.53 14.96 -1.88
CA PHE A 43 1.29 14.96 -2.64
C PHE A 43 0.37 16.13 -2.26
N PRO A 44 0.82 17.39 -2.50
CA PRO A 44 0.16 18.60 -2.00
C PRO A 44 -1.22 18.85 -2.60
N ASP A 45 -1.55 18.22 -3.73
CA ASP A 45 -2.82 18.36 -4.41
C ASP A 45 -3.95 17.57 -3.74
N PHE A 46 -3.60 16.68 -2.80
CA PHE A 46 -4.53 15.79 -2.11
C PHE A 46 -4.60 16.09 -0.60
N GLU A 47 -5.74 15.76 0.02
CA GLU A 47 -5.84 15.60 1.48
C GLU A 47 -5.35 14.19 1.84
N ILE A 48 -4.14 14.10 2.42
CA ILE A 48 -3.53 12.80 2.76
C ILE A 48 -4.09 12.26 4.07
N ILE A 49 -4.61 11.04 4.03
CA ILE A 49 -5.08 10.28 5.19
C ILE A 49 -4.25 9.00 5.29
N ASN A 50 -3.43 8.87 6.33
CA ASN A 50 -2.62 7.68 6.54
C ASN A 50 -3.24 6.79 7.63
N GLN A 51 -3.77 5.64 7.22
CA GLN A 51 -4.35 4.58 8.07
C GLN A 51 -3.57 3.26 7.95
N ALA A 52 -2.32 3.32 7.49
CA ALA A 52 -1.41 2.19 7.48
C ALA A 52 -0.87 1.91 8.89
N PHE A 53 -0.56 0.65 9.20
CA PHE A 53 -0.08 0.21 10.51
C PHE A 53 1.10 -0.77 10.40
N GLY A 54 1.93 -0.80 11.43
CA GLY A 54 3.20 -1.51 11.44
C GLY A 54 3.03 -3.03 11.35
N GLY A 55 3.90 -3.69 10.54
CA GLY A 55 3.92 -5.15 10.43
C GLY A 55 2.64 -5.77 9.87
N SER A 56 1.72 -4.98 9.29
CA SER A 56 0.44 -5.50 8.83
C SER A 56 0.61 -6.49 7.69
N THR A 57 -0.11 -7.61 7.81
CA THR A 57 -0.33 -8.57 6.73
C THR A 57 -1.57 -8.18 5.93
N SER A 58 -1.70 -8.72 4.71
CA SER A 58 -2.90 -8.56 3.89
C SER A 58 -4.16 -9.01 4.62
N ALA A 59 -4.08 -10.12 5.37
CA ALA A 59 -5.18 -10.61 6.20
C ALA A 59 -5.56 -9.64 7.32
N ALA A 60 -4.57 -9.00 7.97
CA ALA A 60 -4.82 -7.97 8.99
C ALA A 60 -5.47 -6.73 8.37
N CYS A 61 -5.02 -6.31 7.20
CA CYS A 61 -5.64 -5.22 6.46
C CYS A 61 -7.12 -5.51 6.16
N CYS A 62 -7.46 -6.71 5.68
CA CYS A 62 -8.85 -7.11 5.49
C CYS A 62 -9.67 -7.07 6.79
N TRP A 63 -9.11 -7.60 7.88
CA TRP A 63 -9.79 -7.66 9.18
C TRP A 63 -10.16 -6.29 9.75
N PHE A 64 -9.24 -5.33 9.64
CA PHE A 64 -9.42 -4.00 10.20
C PHE A 64 -10.03 -2.98 9.23
N PHE A 65 -10.23 -3.32 7.95
CA PHE A 65 -10.69 -2.41 6.91
C PHE A 65 -11.94 -1.63 7.31
N LYS A 66 -13.00 -2.34 7.71
CA LYS A 66 -14.28 -1.72 8.07
C LYS A 66 -14.17 -0.74 9.25
N ARG A 67 -13.23 -1.00 10.17
CA ARG A 67 -13.02 -0.15 11.35
C ARG A 67 -12.27 1.13 11.03
N LEU A 68 -11.37 1.09 10.02
CA LEU A 68 -10.43 2.17 9.76
C LEU A 68 -10.82 3.06 8.59
N ILE A 69 -11.30 2.49 7.49
CA ILE A 69 -11.29 3.16 6.20
C ILE A 69 -12.60 3.91 5.87
N PRO A 70 -13.81 3.31 5.95
CA PRO A 70 -15.03 3.89 5.41
C PRO A 70 -15.39 5.26 5.99
N ARG A 71 -15.04 5.50 7.26
CA ARG A 71 -15.31 6.76 7.96
C ARG A 71 -14.68 7.99 7.30
N TYR A 72 -13.62 7.80 6.54
CA TYR A 72 -12.92 8.88 5.85
C TYR A 72 -13.49 9.22 4.49
N GLN A 73 -14.34 8.36 3.92
CA GLN A 73 -14.91 8.56 2.58
C GLN A 73 -13.81 8.93 1.56
N PRO A 74 -12.79 8.06 1.35
CA PRO A 74 -11.69 8.37 0.45
C PRO A 74 -12.16 8.51 -0.99
N ASP A 75 -11.52 9.39 -1.76
CA ASP A 75 -11.72 9.51 -3.19
C ASP A 75 -10.76 8.61 -3.96
N LEU A 76 -9.57 8.36 -3.40
CA LEU A 76 -8.54 7.46 -3.93
C LEU A 76 -7.93 6.66 -2.78
N LEU A 77 -7.49 5.44 -3.07
CA LEU A 77 -6.83 4.59 -2.08
C LEU A 77 -5.51 4.04 -2.64
N VAL A 78 -4.45 4.17 -1.85
CA VAL A 78 -3.14 3.53 -2.11
C VAL A 78 -2.97 2.39 -1.11
N PHE A 79 -2.79 1.19 -1.62
CA PHE A 79 -2.63 -0.02 -0.81
C PHE A 79 -1.26 -0.67 -1.02
N TYR A 80 -0.63 -1.03 0.09
CA TYR A 80 0.60 -1.80 0.10
C TYR A 80 0.60 -2.82 1.24
N ALA A 81 0.62 -4.11 0.93
CA ALA A 81 0.83 -5.25 1.84
C ALA A 81 1.28 -6.48 1.04
N GLY A 82 1.58 -7.58 1.74
CA GLY A 82 2.06 -8.83 1.16
C GLY A 82 3.51 -9.14 1.54
N ASP A 83 4.31 -8.12 1.79
CA ASP A 83 5.71 -8.24 2.21
C ASP A 83 5.84 -8.99 3.55
N ASN A 84 5.03 -8.61 4.55
CA ASN A 84 5.01 -9.28 5.85
C ASN A 84 4.38 -10.67 5.78
N ASP A 85 3.38 -10.85 4.94
CA ASP A 85 2.74 -12.16 4.71
C ASP A 85 3.78 -13.19 4.27
N LEU A 86 4.56 -12.86 3.23
CA LEU A 86 5.63 -13.73 2.72
C LEU A 86 6.74 -13.92 3.75
N GLY A 87 7.10 -12.84 4.48
CA GLY A 87 8.09 -12.88 5.55
C GLY A 87 7.67 -13.74 6.75
N GLU A 88 6.37 -13.92 6.99
CA GLU A 88 5.81 -14.83 7.99
C GLU A 88 5.63 -16.26 7.46
N GLY A 89 6.07 -16.55 6.23
CA GLY A 89 6.00 -17.88 5.61
C GLY A 89 4.66 -18.20 4.95
N ARG A 90 3.81 -17.21 4.68
CA ARG A 90 2.58 -17.42 3.91
C ARG A 90 2.89 -17.58 2.43
N HIS A 91 2.01 -18.31 1.74
CA HIS A 91 2.14 -18.53 0.31
C HIS A 91 1.63 -17.34 -0.50
N PRO A 92 2.16 -17.10 -1.71
CA PRO A 92 1.68 -16.06 -2.63
C PRO A 92 0.18 -16.07 -2.87
N GLU A 93 -0.41 -17.26 -2.95
CA GLU A 93 -1.85 -17.48 -3.16
C GLU A 93 -2.69 -16.95 -1.98
N GLU A 94 -2.17 -17.01 -0.76
CA GLU A 94 -2.87 -16.45 0.41
C GLU A 94 -2.91 -14.92 0.33
N VAL A 95 -1.81 -14.29 -0.12
CA VAL A 95 -1.75 -12.85 -0.38
C VAL A 95 -2.74 -12.46 -1.47
N PHE A 96 -2.80 -13.23 -2.55
CA PHE A 96 -3.74 -13.04 -3.66
C PHE A 96 -5.21 -13.14 -3.21
N ILE A 97 -5.56 -14.15 -2.41
CA ILE A 97 -6.91 -14.30 -1.85
C ILE A 97 -7.29 -13.09 -0.99
N CYS A 98 -6.37 -12.63 -0.14
CA CYS A 98 -6.58 -11.44 0.68
C CYS A 98 -6.71 -10.17 -0.18
N PHE A 99 -5.93 -10.03 -1.26
CA PHE A 99 -6.07 -8.92 -2.20
C PHE A 99 -7.47 -8.86 -2.81
N ASN A 100 -7.98 -9.97 -3.34
CA ASN A 100 -9.33 -10.03 -3.91
C ASN A 100 -10.42 -9.73 -2.87
N TYR A 101 -10.24 -10.24 -1.66
CA TYR A 101 -11.16 -9.91 -0.58
C TYR A 101 -11.11 -8.43 -0.20
N LEU A 102 -9.92 -7.81 -0.16
CA LEU A 102 -9.78 -6.38 0.07
C LEU A 102 -10.49 -5.56 -1.02
N MET A 103 -10.33 -5.92 -2.29
CA MET A 103 -11.02 -5.24 -3.40
C MET A 103 -12.55 -5.30 -3.21
N SER A 104 -13.09 -6.44 -2.78
CA SER A 104 -14.52 -6.57 -2.48
C SER A 104 -14.96 -5.72 -1.27
N LEU A 105 -14.09 -5.53 -0.27
CA LEU A 105 -14.37 -4.62 0.85
C LEU A 105 -14.33 -3.16 0.40
N ILE A 106 -13.40 -2.77 -0.46
CA ILE A 106 -13.33 -1.41 -1.01
C ILE A 106 -14.61 -1.11 -1.79
N ASP A 107 -15.01 -1.97 -2.71
CA ASP A 107 -16.24 -1.82 -3.49
C ASP A 107 -17.46 -1.69 -2.56
N ARG A 108 -17.58 -2.57 -1.58
CA ARG A 108 -18.72 -2.60 -0.65
C ARG A 108 -18.82 -1.34 0.23
N TYR A 109 -17.70 -0.80 0.72
CA TYR A 109 -17.71 0.24 1.74
C TYR A 109 -17.29 1.63 1.26
N CYS A 110 -16.58 1.70 0.13
CA CYS A 110 -16.12 2.96 -0.44
C CYS A 110 -16.65 3.19 -1.87
N GLY A 111 -17.28 2.17 -2.47
CA GLY A 111 -17.73 2.20 -3.85
C GLY A 111 -16.58 2.02 -4.86
N ASN A 112 -16.87 2.34 -6.10
CA ASN A 112 -15.93 2.16 -7.22
C ASN A 112 -14.88 3.29 -7.27
N ILE A 113 -14.13 3.48 -6.19
CA ILE A 113 -13.06 4.47 -6.15
C ILE A 113 -11.79 3.94 -6.85
N PRO A 114 -10.95 4.82 -7.43
CA PRO A 114 -9.63 4.43 -7.94
C PRO A 114 -8.72 3.90 -6.83
N VAL A 115 -8.07 2.77 -7.11
CA VAL A 115 -7.14 2.10 -6.20
C VAL A 115 -5.77 1.97 -6.85
N ALA A 116 -4.69 2.25 -6.11
CA ALA A 116 -3.33 1.87 -6.47
C ALA A 116 -2.89 0.71 -5.58
N PHE A 117 -2.58 -0.44 -6.17
CA PHE A 117 -1.84 -1.50 -5.51
C PHE A 117 -0.35 -1.33 -5.82
N ILE A 118 0.45 -1.02 -4.80
CA ILE A 118 1.91 -0.96 -4.95
C ILE A 118 2.46 -2.39 -4.89
N SER A 119 3.21 -2.81 -5.91
CA SER A 119 3.82 -4.14 -5.97
C SER A 119 4.70 -4.42 -4.75
N VAL A 120 4.75 -5.67 -4.31
CA VAL A 120 5.60 -6.07 -3.17
C VAL A 120 7.05 -5.80 -3.52
N LYS A 121 7.76 -5.07 -2.65
CA LYS A 121 9.15 -4.63 -2.86
C LYS A 121 10.17 -5.75 -2.65
N PRO A 122 11.34 -5.68 -3.32
CA PRO A 122 12.42 -6.65 -3.17
C PRO A 122 13.34 -6.26 -2.00
N SER A 123 12.86 -6.38 -0.76
CA SER A 123 13.64 -6.02 0.44
C SER A 123 14.91 -6.86 0.55
N ILE A 124 16.02 -6.23 0.96
CA ILE A 124 17.34 -6.88 1.03
C ILE A 124 17.32 -8.07 1.99
N VAL A 125 16.70 -7.92 3.17
CA VAL A 125 16.59 -9.01 4.16
C VAL A 125 15.63 -10.13 3.75
N ARG A 126 14.98 -10.02 2.58
CA ARG A 126 14.03 -11.02 2.04
C ARG A 126 14.43 -11.52 0.65
N GLN A 127 15.72 -11.49 0.36
CA GLN A 127 16.27 -11.95 -0.93
C GLN A 127 15.95 -13.43 -1.22
N ASP A 128 15.88 -14.26 -0.19
CA ASP A 128 15.46 -15.67 -0.27
C ASP A 128 14.01 -15.82 -0.72
N LEU A 129 13.16 -14.80 -0.52
CA LEU A 129 11.76 -14.78 -0.94
C LEU A 129 11.53 -14.14 -2.32
N ILE A 130 12.57 -13.78 -3.05
CA ILE A 130 12.46 -13.02 -4.30
C ILE A 130 11.55 -13.69 -5.34
N ASN A 131 11.58 -15.02 -5.44
CA ASN A 131 10.74 -15.77 -6.35
C ASN A 131 9.26 -15.75 -5.92
N SER A 132 8.99 -15.85 -4.62
CA SER A 132 7.64 -15.71 -4.07
C SER A 132 7.10 -14.30 -4.26
N ILE A 133 7.94 -13.27 -4.09
CA ILE A 133 7.59 -11.87 -4.35
C ILE A 133 7.24 -11.67 -5.83
N LYS A 134 8.08 -12.16 -6.76
CA LYS A 134 7.83 -12.09 -8.20
C LYS A 134 6.52 -12.76 -8.57
N PHE A 135 6.29 -13.96 -8.04
CA PHE A 135 5.06 -14.71 -8.32
C PHE A 135 3.83 -13.98 -7.75
N THR A 136 3.88 -13.50 -6.50
CA THR A 136 2.81 -12.68 -5.91
C THR A 136 2.47 -11.47 -6.79
N ASN A 137 3.50 -10.71 -7.18
CA ASN A 137 3.32 -9.54 -8.03
C ASN A 137 2.69 -9.91 -9.39
N SER A 138 3.10 -11.03 -9.99
CA SER A 138 2.60 -11.47 -11.30
C SER A 138 1.12 -11.86 -11.27
N ILE A 139 0.70 -12.63 -10.25
CA ILE A 139 -0.71 -13.07 -10.15
C ILE A 139 -1.65 -11.92 -9.78
N ILE A 140 -1.23 -11.01 -8.89
CA ILE A 140 -2.02 -9.82 -8.54
C ILE A 140 -2.12 -8.87 -9.73
N ARG A 141 -1.01 -8.63 -10.44
CA ARG A 141 -1.03 -7.79 -11.64
C ARG A 141 -2.01 -8.31 -12.68
N ARG A 142 -1.96 -9.61 -12.98
CA ARG A 142 -2.88 -10.23 -13.94
C ARG A 142 -4.34 -10.10 -13.50
N GLU A 143 -4.60 -10.29 -12.22
CA GLU A 143 -5.95 -10.13 -11.65
C GLU A 143 -6.47 -8.70 -11.80
N ILE A 144 -5.63 -7.71 -11.51
CA ILE A 144 -5.97 -6.30 -11.71
C ILE A 144 -6.32 -6.02 -13.16
N GLU A 145 -5.49 -6.46 -14.09
CA GLU A 145 -5.67 -6.22 -15.54
C GLU A 145 -6.97 -6.83 -16.07
N VAL A 146 -7.43 -7.95 -15.50
CA VAL A 146 -8.62 -8.69 -15.99
C VAL A 146 -9.89 -8.32 -15.23
N CYS A 147 -9.80 -8.18 -13.90
CA CYS A 147 -10.97 -8.15 -13.03
C CYS A 147 -11.23 -6.82 -12.33
N HIS A 148 -10.22 -5.93 -12.24
CA HIS A 148 -10.33 -4.71 -11.43
C HIS A 148 -9.97 -3.43 -12.23
N PRO A 149 -10.84 -2.96 -13.15
CA PRO A 149 -10.54 -1.82 -14.03
C PRO A 149 -10.31 -0.49 -13.29
N ASN A 150 -10.78 -0.36 -12.06
CA ASN A 150 -10.53 0.78 -11.18
C ASN A 150 -9.26 0.65 -10.33
N CYS A 151 -8.53 -0.48 -10.43
CA CYS A 151 -7.27 -0.70 -9.74
C CYS A 151 -6.10 -0.55 -10.71
N THR A 152 -5.04 0.15 -10.28
CA THR A 152 -3.78 0.28 -11.01
C THR A 152 -2.69 -0.49 -10.26
N PHE A 153 -2.00 -1.39 -10.94
CA PHE A 153 -0.79 -2.01 -10.42
C PHE A 153 0.38 -1.04 -10.57
N VAL A 154 0.84 -0.47 -9.47
CA VAL A 154 2.01 0.43 -9.45
C VAL A 154 3.27 -0.42 -9.30
N ASN A 155 4.00 -0.57 -10.39
CA ASN A 155 5.19 -1.41 -10.42
C ASN A 155 6.41 -0.68 -9.87
N ILE A 156 6.70 -0.89 -8.59
CA ILE A 156 7.93 -0.41 -7.97
C ILE A 156 9.01 -1.51 -7.98
N PHE A 157 8.60 -2.78 -8.08
CA PHE A 157 9.49 -3.93 -7.96
C PHE A 157 10.60 -3.88 -9.01
N ASP A 158 10.25 -3.76 -10.29
CA ASP A 158 11.22 -3.77 -11.39
C ASP A 158 12.18 -2.59 -11.27
N SER A 159 11.67 -1.38 -11.00
CA SER A 159 12.50 -0.18 -10.83
C SER A 159 13.46 -0.29 -9.64
N MET A 160 13.06 -0.96 -8.56
CA MET A 160 13.96 -1.21 -7.42
C MET A 160 15.00 -2.27 -7.74
N MET A 161 14.65 -3.30 -8.52
CA MET A 161 15.60 -4.33 -8.97
C MET A 161 16.63 -3.80 -9.96
N GLU A 162 16.24 -2.85 -10.81
CA GLU A 162 17.11 -2.23 -11.83
C GLU A 162 17.99 -1.11 -11.26
N ALA A 163 17.78 -0.70 -10.01
CA ALA A 163 18.61 0.34 -9.40
C ALA A 163 20.08 -0.09 -9.30
N ASN A 164 21.00 0.77 -9.72
CA ASN A 164 22.44 0.51 -9.72
C ASN A 164 22.98 0.15 -8.33
N ASN A 165 22.37 0.68 -7.28
CA ASN A 165 22.66 0.35 -5.90
C ASN A 165 21.34 0.22 -5.13
N GLN A 166 20.87 -1.01 -4.92
CA GLN A 166 19.61 -1.27 -4.21
C GLN A 166 19.70 -0.89 -2.73
N GLU A 167 20.87 -0.98 -2.11
CA GLU A 167 21.06 -0.71 -0.69
C GLU A 167 20.64 0.72 -0.32
N ILE A 168 20.90 1.69 -1.17
CA ILE A 168 20.53 3.09 -0.90
C ILE A 168 19.02 3.33 -0.81
N LEU A 169 18.20 2.40 -1.30
CA LEU A 169 16.73 2.49 -1.27
C LEU A 169 16.15 2.06 0.07
N PHE A 170 16.97 1.47 0.94
CA PHE A 170 16.56 0.94 2.23
C PHE A 170 17.33 1.59 3.37
N GLU A 171 16.73 1.57 4.56
CA GLU A 171 17.41 1.84 5.81
C GLU A 171 18.40 0.71 6.16
N GLU A 172 19.21 0.89 7.22
CA GLU A 172 20.21 -0.10 7.66
C GLU A 172 19.62 -1.50 7.93
N ASP A 173 18.31 -1.56 8.25
CA ASP A 173 17.63 -2.84 8.48
C ASP A 173 17.35 -3.64 7.19
N GLY A 174 17.60 -3.05 6.02
CA GLY A 174 17.38 -3.66 4.71
C GLY A 174 15.93 -4.00 4.39
N LEU A 175 14.97 -3.48 5.20
CA LEU A 175 13.54 -3.72 5.10
C LEU A 175 12.75 -2.43 4.84
N HIS A 176 12.93 -1.43 5.70
CA HIS A 176 12.23 -0.14 5.57
C HIS A 176 12.90 0.73 4.50
N LEU A 177 12.09 1.56 3.87
CA LEU A 177 12.59 2.45 2.80
C LEU A 177 13.36 3.62 3.41
N SER A 178 14.48 3.96 2.79
CA SER A 178 15.19 5.20 3.01
C SER A 178 14.48 6.37 2.31
N ILE A 179 15.00 7.59 2.49
CA ILE A 179 14.54 8.78 1.76
C ILE A 179 14.64 8.56 0.23
N ASN A 180 15.69 7.88 -0.25
CA ASN A 180 15.84 7.56 -1.67
C ASN A 180 14.78 6.57 -2.14
N GLY A 181 14.44 5.58 -1.31
CA GLY A 181 13.36 4.63 -1.57
C GLY A 181 12.00 5.33 -1.69
N TYR A 182 11.68 6.24 -0.77
CA TYR A 182 10.45 7.04 -0.85
C TYR A 182 10.45 8.00 -2.04
N THR A 183 11.59 8.57 -2.42
CA THR A 183 11.71 9.41 -3.62
C THR A 183 11.35 8.63 -4.88
N LEU A 184 11.85 7.40 -5.01
CA LEU A 184 11.49 6.50 -6.10
C LEU A 184 9.99 6.15 -6.08
N TRP A 185 9.46 5.75 -4.92
CA TRP A 185 8.04 5.41 -4.79
C TRP A 185 7.12 6.58 -5.11
N LYS A 186 7.45 7.80 -4.63
CA LYS A 186 6.74 9.04 -4.96
C LYS A 186 6.67 9.25 -6.47
N LYS A 187 7.82 9.15 -7.16
CA LYS A 187 7.89 9.31 -8.61
C LYS A 187 6.97 8.31 -9.30
N LEU A 188 7.11 7.03 -9.01
CA LEU A 188 6.35 5.96 -9.67
C LEU A 188 4.85 6.03 -9.36
N LEU A 189 4.48 6.37 -8.13
CA LEU A 189 3.07 6.53 -7.75
C LEU A 189 2.42 7.71 -8.49
N LYS A 190 3.14 8.83 -8.64
CA LYS A 190 2.68 9.96 -9.46
C LYS A 190 2.52 9.57 -10.92
N GLU A 191 3.56 9.03 -11.54
CA GLU A 191 3.59 8.69 -12.96
C GLU A 191 2.57 7.63 -13.36
N GLN A 192 2.43 6.58 -12.56
CA GLN A 192 1.59 5.43 -12.92
C GLN A 192 0.13 5.58 -12.46
N PHE A 193 -0.14 6.40 -11.43
CA PHE A 193 -1.47 6.49 -10.84
C PHE A 193 -1.98 7.92 -10.68
N LEU A 194 -1.30 8.77 -9.89
CA LEU A 194 -1.89 10.03 -9.42
C LEU A 194 -2.04 11.11 -10.49
N ASN A 195 -1.14 11.18 -11.47
CA ASN A 195 -1.21 12.22 -12.51
C ASN A 195 -2.51 12.20 -13.34
N LYS A 196 -3.26 11.10 -13.31
CA LYS A 196 -4.57 10.98 -13.96
C LYS A 196 -5.68 11.76 -13.25
N PHE A 197 -5.43 12.20 -12.01
CA PHE A 197 -6.40 12.85 -11.14
C PHE A 197 -5.98 14.27 -10.74
N LEU A 198 -4.96 14.80 -11.39
CA LEU A 198 -4.55 16.20 -11.29
C LEU A 198 -5.17 16.98 -12.45
N ASP A 199 -5.94 18.02 -12.13
CA ASP A 199 -6.52 18.96 -13.11
C ASP A 199 -5.44 19.89 -13.69
#